data_e0397df31ebbffad390684f8209454d7
#
_entry.id   e0397df31ebbffad390684f8209454d7
#
_cell.length_a   1.000
_cell.length_b   1.000
_cell.length_c   1.000
_cell.angle_alpha   90.00
_cell.angle_beta   90.00
_cell.angle_gamma   90.00
#
_symmetry.space_group_name_H-M   'P 1'
#
loop_
_entity.id
_entity.type
_entity.pdbx_description
1 polymer ?
#
loop_
_entity_poly.entity_id
_entity_poly.type
_entity_poly.pdbx_seq_one_letter_code
_entity_poly.pdbx_strand_id
1 'polypeptide(L)'
;MKFLKQKDGFLGYDANTKIKSKVVVVPFGLEKTVSYGGGTKNGPKEIIKASHQVELFDEELNKETFRSIGIKTLKPFKIKNKIKSAMTQIADINKQIISKKLFPLVLGGEHTITSGSIRPFVKKFKNLHILH
;
A
#
# COMPACT_ATOMS: atom_id res chain seq x y z
N MET A 1 -6.64 9.90 7.74
CA MET A 1 -6.38 9.28 6.41
C MET A 1 -7.63 9.42 5.55
N LYS A 2 -7.49 9.77 4.28
CA LYS A 2 -8.58 9.81 3.29
C LYS A 2 -8.42 8.62 2.33
N PHE A 3 -9.54 7.98 1.95
CA PHE A 3 -9.52 6.79 1.08
C PHE A 3 -10.21 7.08 -0.26
N LEU A 4 -9.82 6.35 -1.29
CA LEU A 4 -10.54 6.28 -2.56
C LEU A 4 -11.88 5.54 -2.36
N LYS A 5 -12.82 5.74 -3.30
CA LYS A 5 -13.96 4.83 -3.42
C LYS A 5 -13.43 3.45 -3.84
N GLN A 6 -14.12 2.37 -3.48
CA GLN A 6 -13.64 1.01 -3.78
C GLN A 6 -13.41 0.78 -5.27
N LYS A 7 -14.32 1.22 -6.11
CA LYS A 7 -14.20 1.13 -7.58
C LYS A 7 -12.99 1.85 -8.18
N ASP A 8 -12.42 2.84 -7.45
CA ASP A 8 -11.27 3.64 -7.89
C ASP A 8 -9.96 3.17 -7.20
N GLY A 9 -10.06 2.23 -6.26
CA GLY A 9 -8.95 1.69 -5.48
C GLY A 9 -8.40 0.39 -6.05
N PHE A 10 -7.51 -0.24 -5.29
CA PHE A 10 -6.91 -1.52 -5.65
C PHE A 10 -7.99 -2.61 -5.81
N LEU A 11 -7.92 -3.40 -6.87
CA LEU A 11 -8.87 -4.38 -7.40
C LEU A 11 -10.17 -3.80 -7.98
N GLY A 12 -10.50 -2.54 -7.79
CA GLY A 12 -11.63 -1.88 -8.44
C GLY A 12 -13.02 -2.51 -8.24
N TYR A 13 -13.23 -3.23 -7.15
CA TYR A 13 -14.48 -3.96 -6.92
C TYR A 13 -15.62 -3.08 -6.42
N ASP A 14 -16.86 -3.50 -6.70
CA ASP A 14 -18.06 -2.79 -6.25
C ASP A 14 -18.30 -2.94 -4.74
N ALA A 15 -18.64 -1.82 -4.11
CA ALA A 15 -18.81 -1.70 -2.66
C ALA A 15 -20.19 -2.16 -2.13
N ASN A 16 -20.95 -2.94 -2.91
CA ASN A 16 -22.29 -3.39 -2.51
C ASN A 16 -22.33 -4.26 -1.24
N THR A 17 -21.16 -4.64 -0.74
CA THR A 17 -21.00 -5.37 0.52
C THR A 17 -20.18 -4.53 1.50
N LYS A 18 -20.69 -4.32 2.71
CA LYS A 18 -19.94 -3.68 3.82
C LYS A 18 -18.83 -4.60 4.31
N ILE A 19 -17.72 -4.68 3.58
CA ILE A 19 -16.56 -5.48 3.96
C ILE A 19 -15.70 -4.68 4.94
N LYS A 20 -15.44 -5.24 6.12
CA LYS A 20 -14.51 -4.66 7.09
C LYS A 20 -13.09 -4.80 6.57
N SER A 21 -12.47 -3.69 6.19
CA SER A 21 -11.11 -3.71 5.65
C SER A 21 -10.08 -4.07 6.71
N LYS A 22 -9.20 -5.02 6.38
CA LYS A 22 -8.02 -5.41 7.15
C LYS A 22 -6.73 -4.89 6.52
N VAL A 23 -6.75 -4.56 5.21
CA VAL A 23 -5.60 -4.11 4.44
C VAL A 23 -5.80 -2.68 3.96
N VAL A 24 -4.72 -1.89 4.01
CA VAL A 24 -4.66 -0.53 3.47
C VAL A 24 -3.55 -0.45 2.44
N VAL A 25 -3.91 -0.26 1.18
CA VAL A 25 -2.97 0.02 0.10
C VAL A 25 -2.50 1.47 0.22
N VAL A 26 -1.18 1.64 0.26
CA VAL A 26 -0.50 2.94 0.41
C VAL A 26 0.29 3.23 -0.87
N PRO A 27 -0.24 4.03 -1.81
CA PRO A 27 0.49 4.44 -2.99
C PRO A 27 1.57 5.48 -2.61
N PHE A 28 2.84 5.08 -2.65
CA PHE A 28 3.98 5.93 -2.27
C PHE A 28 5.01 5.99 -3.40
N GLY A 29 4.68 6.71 -4.46
CA GLY A 29 5.52 6.84 -5.67
C GLY A 29 6.72 7.78 -5.46
N LEU A 30 7.62 7.45 -4.53
CA LEU A 30 8.88 8.20 -4.36
C LEU A 30 9.83 7.90 -5.54
N GLU A 31 10.42 8.95 -6.10
CA GLU A 31 11.46 8.89 -7.13
C GLU A 31 12.45 10.02 -6.90
N LYS A 32 13.51 9.74 -6.15
CA LYS A 32 14.53 10.72 -5.75
C LYS A 32 15.97 10.20 -5.85
N THR A 33 16.15 8.89 -5.71
CA THR A 33 17.46 8.24 -5.63
C THR A 33 17.60 7.08 -6.61
N VAL A 34 16.84 7.11 -7.70
CA VAL A 34 16.93 6.10 -8.75
C VAL A 34 18.31 6.17 -9.46
N SER A 35 18.92 5.02 -9.68
CA SER A 35 20.25 4.92 -10.30
C SER A 35 20.18 5.00 -11.82
N TYR A 36 19.06 4.57 -12.42
CA TYR A 36 18.92 4.53 -13.89
C TYR A 36 17.46 4.70 -14.29
N GLY A 37 17.24 5.54 -15.32
CA GLY A 37 15.91 5.82 -15.83
C GLY A 37 14.99 6.51 -14.83
N GLY A 38 13.87 7.03 -15.30
CA GLY A 38 12.82 7.63 -14.48
C GLY A 38 11.49 6.91 -14.70
N GLY A 39 10.45 7.28 -13.93
CA GLY A 39 9.09 6.77 -14.11
C GLY A 39 8.59 5.89 -12.96
N THR A 40 9.47 5.46 -12.04
CA THR A 40 9.10 4.61 -10.90
C THR A 40 8.03 5.23 -10.01
N LYS A 41 7.97 6.57 -9.94
CA LYS A 41 6.91 7.31 -9.22
C LYS A 41 5.50 6.98 -9.70
N ASN A 42 5.36 6.53 -10.95
CA ASN A 42 4.08 6.15 -11.54
C ASN A 42 3.67 4.71 -11.18
N GLY A 43 4.60 3.88 -10.70
CA GLY A 43 4.39 2.48 -10.36
C GLY A 43 3.13 2.23 -9.54
N PRO A 44 2.92 2.91 -8.41
CA PRO A 44 1.71 2.70 -7.61
C PRO A 44 0.40 2.93 -8.36
N LYS A 45 0.35 3.96 -9.20
CA LYS A 45 -0.83 4.28 -10.01
C LYS A 45 -1.10 3.21 -11.05
N GLU A 46 -0.06 2.78 -11.75
CA GLU A 46 -0.19 1.76 -12.80
C GLU A 46 -0.52 0.37 -12.21
N ILE A 47 0.04 0.02 -11.05
CA ILE A 47 -0.32 -1.22 -10.34
C ILE A 47 -1.79 -1.19 -9.91
N ILE A 48 -2.28 -0.09 -9.34
CA ILE A 48 -3.70 0.04 -8.97
C ILE A 48 -4.58 -0.08 -10.21
N LYS A 49 -4.22 0.57 -11.31
CA LYS A 49 -4.97 0.48 -12.57
C LYS A 49 -4.97 -0.95 -13.13
N ALA A 50 -3.82 -1.61 -13.18
CA ALA A 50 -3.70 -2.98 -13.66
C ALA A 50 -4.46 -3.98 -12.78
N SER A 51 -4.54 -3.73 -11.46
CA SER A 51 -5.28 -4.59 -10.55
C SER A 51 -6.78 -4.70 -10.83
N HIS A 52 -7.34 -3.76 -11.61
CA HIS A 52 -8.75 -3.84 -12.05
C HIS A 52 -9.00 -4.90 -13.12
N GLN A 53 -7.93 -5.49 -13.68
CA GLN A 53 -8.01 -6.55 -14.70
C GLN A 53 -7.76 -7.95 -14.11
N VAL A 54 -7.46 -8.03 -12.81
CA VAL A 54 -7.21 -9.30 -12.13
C VAL A 54 -8.53 -10.00 -11.84
N GLU A 55 -8.60 -11.29 -12.10
CA GLU A 55 -9.72 -12.12 -11.68
C GLU A 55 -9.80 -12.17 -10.15
N LEU A 56 -11.01 -11.95 -9.63
CA LEU A 56 -11.23 -11.83 -8.18
C LEU A 56 -11.52 -13.17 -7.51
N PHE A 57 -11.97 -14.16 -8.30
CA PHE A 57 -12.27 -15.50 -7.82
C PHE A 57 -11.01 -16.35 -7.81
N ASP A 58 -10.78 -17.02 -6.71
CA ASP A 58 -9.66 -17.96 -6.51
C ASP A 58 -10.23 -19.37 -6.62
N GLU A 59 -9.83 -20.10 -7.69
CA GLU A 59 -10.35 -21.42 -8.00
C GLU A 59 -9.91 -22.48 -6.99
N GLU A 60 -8.69 -22.39 -6.45
CA GLU A 60 -8.17 -23.33 -5.47
C GLU A 60 -8.90 -23.19 -4.13
N LEU A 61 -9.13 -21.94 -3.71
CA LEU A 61 -9.85 -21.63 -2.48
C LEU A 61 -11.38 -21.59 -2.65
N ASN A 62 -11.86 -21.68 -3.90
CA ASN A 62 -13.26 -21.60 -4.29
C ASN A 62 -14.00 -20.40 -3.68
N LYS A 63 -13.37 -19.22 -3.73
CA LYS A 63 -13.93 -17.98 -3.16
C LYS A 63 -13.25 -16.72 -3.68
N GLU A 64 -13.91 -15.58 -3.48
CA GLU A 64 -13.30 -14.25 -3.67
C GLU A 64 -12.59 -13.84 -2.36
N THR A 65 -11.29 -14.07 -2.27
CA THR A 65 -10.47 -13.86 -1.06
C THR A 65 -10.50 -12.43 -0.55
N PHE A 66 -10.59 -11.43 -1.44
CA PHE A 66 -10.68 -10.02 -1.07
C PHE A 66 -11.89 -9.70 -0.16
N ARG A 67 -13.00 -10.46 -0.28
CA ARG A 67 -14.19 -10.27 0.56
C ARG A 67 -13.91 -10.62 2.03
N SER A 68 -13.04 -11.57 2.29
CA SER A 68 -12.65 -11.96 3.66
C SER A 68 -11.65 -10.99 4.29
N ILE A 69 -10.84 -10.33 3.46
CA ILE A 69 -9.77 -9.45 3.88
C ILE A 69 -10.24 -7.99 3.93
N GLY A 70 -10.96 -7.55 2.92
CA GLY A 70 -11.33 -6.16 2.72
C GLY A 70 -10.13 -5.24 2.55
N ILE A 71 -10.11 -4.50 1.44
CA ILE A 71 -8.97 -3.65 1.05
C ILE A 71 -9.46 -2.22 0.92
N LYS A 72 -8.70 -1.26 1.45
CA LYS A 72 -8.91 0.17 1.22
C LYS A 72 -7.65 0.77 0.62
N THR A 73 -7.81 1.71 -0.30
CA THR A 73 -6.69 2.41 -0.92
C THR A 73 -6.67 3.86 -0.46
N LEU A 74 -5.54 4.32 0.04
CA LEU A 74 -5.37 5.73 0.39
C LEU A 74 -5.47 6.59 -0.88
N LYS A 75 -6.13 7.76 -0.74
CA LYS A 75 -6.09 8.78 -1.79
C LYS A 75 -4.65 9.20 -2.04
N PRO A 76 -4.27 9.52 -3.27
CA PRO A 76 -2.97 10.12 -3.57
C PRO A 76 -2.71 11.34 -2.69
N PHE A 77 -1.47 11.50 -2.24
CA PHE A 77 -1.03 12.61 -1.40
C PHE A 77 0.36 13.08 -1.82
N LYS A 78 0.70 14.31 -1.45
CA LYS A 78 2.01 14.90 -1.77
C LYS A 78 3.09 14.24 -0.92
N ILE A 79 4.09 13.65 -1.56
CA ILE A 79 5.29 13.11 -0.91
C ILE A 79 6.25 14.25 -0.60
N LYS A 80 6.87 14.22 0.58
CA LYS A 80 7.85 15.21 1.02
C LYS A 80 9.07 15.22 0.12
N ASN A 81 9.59 16.40 -0.21
CA ASN A 81 10.70 16.53 -1.16
C ASN A 81 12.03 15.99 -0.64
N LYS A 82 12.35 16.22 0.64
CA LYS A 82 13.60 15.73 1.26
C LYS A 82 13.46 14.25 1.59
N ILE A 83 14.42 13.43 1.21
CA ILE A 83 14.42 11.96 1.44
C ILE A 83 14.14 11.61 2.90
N LYS A 84 14.86 12.22 3.84
CA LYS A 84 14.65 12.00 5.29
C LYS A 84 13.20 12.26 5.69
N SER A 85 12.60 13.33 5.18
CA SER A 85 11.21 13.68 5.47
C SER A 85 10.21 12.73 4.80
N ALA A 86 10.50 12.23 3.60
CA ALA A 86 9.68 11.23 2.92
C ALA A 86 9.73 9.89 3.68
N MET A 87 10.90 9.47 4.18
CA MET A 87 11.03 8.27 5.00
C MET A 87 10.26 8.38 6.32
N THR A 88 10.29 9.54 6.95
CA THR A 88 9.47 9.78 8.14
C THR A 88 7.98 9.76 7.80
N GLN A 89 7.58 10.35 6.68
CA GLN A 89 6.18 10.38 6.24
C GLN A 89 5.62 8.97 6.04
N ILE A 90 6.32 8.08 5.33
CA ILE A 90 5.85 6.70 5.13
C ILE A 90 5.84 5.90 6.45
N ALA A 91 6.85 6.11 7.32
CA ALA A 91 6.87 5.50 8.64
C ALA A 91 5.66 5.91 9.48
N ASP A 92 5.29 7.19 9.48
CA ASP A 92 4.15 7.71 10.23
C ASP A 92 2.81 7.18 9.66
N ILE A 93 2.69 7.07 8.34
CA ILE A 93 1.52 6.47 7.69
C ILE A 93 1.38 5.01 8.14
N ASN A 94 2.43 4.21 8.03
CA ASN A 94 2.40 2.81 8.43
C ASN A 94 2.13 2.66 9.93
N LYS A 95 2.73 3.50 10.79
CA LYS A 95 2.45 3.53 12.23
C LYS A 95 0.96 3.74 12.51
N GLN A 96 0.31 4.71 11.83
CA GLN A 96 -1.11 4.96 11.98
C GLN A 96 -2.00 3.80 11.51
N ILE A 97 -1.58 3.08 10.45
CA ILE A 97 -2.32 1.90 9.96
C ILE A 97 -2.22 0.76 10.96
N ILE A 98 -0.99 0.46 11.42
CA ILE A 98 -0.71 -0.61 12.37
C ILE A 98 -1.38 -0.36 13.72
N SER A 99 -1.46 0.90 14.19
CA SER A 99 -2.14 1.23 15.45
C SER A 99 -3.64 0.93 15.41
N LYS A 100 -4.24 0.92 14.22
CA LYS A 100 -5.63 0.52 13.97
C LYS A 100 -5.81 -0.99 13.75
N LYS A 101 -4.77 -1.78 13.98
CA LYS A 101 -4.75 -3.24 13.71
C LYS A 101 -5.02 -3.58 12.24
N LEU A 102 -4.60 -2.69 11.33
CA LEU A 102 -4.69 -2.91 9.88
C LEU A 102 -3.31 -3.23 9.32
N PHE A 103 -3.27 -3.92 8.18
CA PHE A 103 -2.05 -4.27 7.46
C PHE A 103 -1.77 -3.23 6.37
N PRO A 104 -0.61 -2.53 6.37
CA PRO A 104 -0.23 -1.66 5.28
C PRO A 104 0.40 -2.45 4.13
N LEU A 105 -0.15 -2.32 2.94
CA LEU A 105 0.42 -2.80 1.68
C LEU A 105 0.96 -1.58 0.92
N VAL A 106 2.27 -1.36 1.00
CA VAL A 106 2.91 -0.20 0.37
C VAL A 106 3.26 -0.53 -1.08
N LEU A 107 2.70 0.23 -2.00
CA LEU A 107 3.10 0.23 -3.40
C LEU A 107 4.10 1.35 -3.61
N GLY A 108 5.32 0.99 -3.96
CA GLY A 108 6.42 1.93 -4.06
C GLY A 108 6.69 2.45 -5.45
N GLY A 109 7.50 3.49 -5.46
CA GLY A 109 8.32 3.91 -6.58
C GLY A 109 9.69 3.23 -6.48
N GLU A 110 10.64 3.93 -5.88
CA GLU A 110 12.00 3.40 -5.71
C GLU A 110 12.16 2.57 -4.42
N HIS A 111 13.18 1.74 -4.42
CA HIS A 111 13.47 0.77 -3.35
C HIS A 111 13.77 1.41 -1.98
N THR A 112 14.34 2.62 -1.96
CA THR A 112 14.67 3.38 -0.74
C THR A 112 13.51 3.49 0.25
N ILE A 113 12.25 3.46 -0.22
CA ILE A 113 11.07 3.55 0.65
C ILE A 113 10.99 2.43 1.69
N THR A 114 11.59 1.27 1.43
CA THR A 114 11.60 0.12 2.34
C THR A 114 12.18 0.51 3.70
N SER A 115 13.27 1.27 3.71
CA SER A 115 13.92 1.72 4.94
C SER A 115 13.02 2.59 5.84
N GLY A 116 12.12 3.36 5.26
CA GLY A 116 11.11 4.13 5.99
C GLY A 116 9.92 3.26 6.41
N SER A 117 9.45 2.40 5.49
CA SER A 117 8.26 1.58 5.67
C SER A 117 8.37 0.60 6.84
N ILE A 118 9.54 0.00 7.07
CA ILE A 118 9.74 -1.03 8.10
C ILE A 118 9.88 -0.48 9.51
N ARG A 119 10.25 0.80 9.69
CA ARG A 119 10.54 1.39 11.01
C ARG A 119 9.47 1.15 12.09
N PRO A 120 8.17 1.34 11.81
CA PRO A 120 7.14 1.09 12.83
C PRO A 120 6.97 -0.40 13.15
N PHE A 121 7.30 -1.30 12.22
CA PHE A 121 7.25 -2.74 12.45
C PHE A 121 8.37 -3.20 13.39
N VAL A 122 9.60 -2.73 13.15
CA VAL A 122 10.76 -3.01 14.03
C VAL A 122 10.46 -2.57 15.46
N LYS A 123 9.78 -1.44 15.65
CA LYS A 123 9.41 -0.97 16.99
C LYS A 123 8.30 -1.78 17.65
N LYS A 124 7.44 -2.42 16.85
CA LYS A 124 6.24 -3.13 17.36
C LYS A 124 6.46 -4.62 17.56
N PHE A 125 7.25 -5.26 16.70
CA PHE A 125 7.41 -6.71 16.66
C PHE A 125 8.85 -7.09 17.06
N LYS A 126 8.99 -7.92 18.09
CA LYS A 126 10.32 -8.35 18.60
C LYS A 126 11.05 -9.29 17.62
N ASN A 127 10.31 -10.17 16.94
CA ASN A 127 10.84 -11.19 16.03
C ASN A 127 10.42 -10.87 14.59
N LEU A 128 10.86 -9.72 14.07
CA LEU A 128 10.58 -9.32 12.69
C LEU A 128 11.61 -9.95 11.76
N HIS A 129 11.12 -10.72 10.77
CA HIS A 129 11.92 -11.22 9.67
C HIS A 129 11.64 -10.38 8.42
N ILE A 130 12.68 -10.12 7.64
CA ILE A 130 12.60 -9.38 6.38
C ILE A 130 13.03 -10.32 5.27
N LEU A 131 12.14 -10.60 4.33
CA LEU A 131 12.45 -11.27 3.08
C LEU A 131 12.68 -10.20 2.01
N HIS A 132 13.79 -10.31 1.27
CA HIS A 132 14.19 -9.32 0.29
C HIS A 132 14.66 -10.01 -0.99
#